data_60a4af938fa4878de3efc9bb60901013
#
_entry.id   60a4af938fa4878de3efc9bb60901013
#
_cell.length_a   1.000
_cell.length_b   1.000
_cell.length_c   1.000
_cell.angle_alpha   90.00
_cell.angle_beta   90.00
_cell.angle_gamma   90.00
#
_symmetry.space_group_name_H-M   'P 1'
#
loop_
_entity.id
_entity.type
_entity.pdbx_description
1 polymer ?
#
loop_
_entity_poly.entity_id
_entity_poly.type
_entity_poly.pdbx_seq_one_letter_code
_entity_poly.pdbx_strand_id
1 'polypeptide(L)'
;EFRRVLFRSVKAIGEWADSHGLWVVTDEIYEHLVYGDAEFASMPVLVPGLADRCVVVNGVAKTYAMTGWRVGWMIGPNDVVKAATNLQSHATSNVANVSQIAALAAVSGDLTAVDEMKVAFDRRRKLIVGMLDAIDGVTCPMPEGAFYVYPSVKGLAGRSLRGATIESSAQLAGLI
;
A
#
# COMPACT_ATOMS: atom_id res chain seq x y z
N GLU A 1 10.64 6.18 -18.85
CA GLU A 1 11.47 5.05 -18.34
C GLU A 1 11.02 4.54 -16.96
N PHE A 2 10.53 5.41 -16.05
CA PHE A 2 10.06 5.02 -14.70
C PHE A 2 8.80 4.15 -14.69
N ARG A 3 7.82 4.36 -15.56
CA ARG A 3 6.63 3.50 -15.70
C ARG A 3 6.94 2.01 -15.82
N ARG A 4 8.09 1.70 -16.42
CA ARG A 4 8.55 0.32 -16.63
C ARG A 4 9.21 -0.30 -15.39
N VAL A 5 9.60 0.46 -14.37
CA VAL A 5 10.37 -0.07 -13.22
C VAL A 5 9.46 -0.77 -12.22
N LEU A 6 8.34 -0.17 -11.80
CA LEU A 6 7.39 -0.81 -10.87
C LEU A 6 6.79 -2.07 -11.50
N PHE A 7 6.31 -1.97 -12.72
CA PHE A 7 5.76 -3.09 -13.50
C PHE A 7 6.80 -4.22 -13.65
N ARG A 8 8.04 -3.88 -13.98
CA ARG A 8 9.14 -4.85 -14.09
C ARG A 8 9.47 -5.49 -12.76
N SER A 9 9.50 -4.71 -11.67
CA SER A 9 9.86 -5.23 -10.35
C SER A 9 8.79 -6.17 -9.82
N VAL A 10 7.50 -5.80 -9.90
CA VAL A 10 6.39 -6.66 -9.49
C VAL A 10 6.38 -7.94 -10.31
N LYS A 11 6.54 -7.83 -11.63
CA LYS A 11 6.61 -8.99 -12.52
C LYS A 11 7.80 -9.88 -12.20
N ALA A 12 9.00 -9.31 -12.04
CA ALA A 12 10.21 -10.08 -11.74
C ALA A 12 10.13 -10.80 -10.39
N ILE A 13 9.55 -10.15 -9.37
CA ILE A 13 9.31 -10.77 -8.05
C ILE A 13 8.31 -11.92 -8.19
N GLY A 14 7.23 -11.72 -8.95
CA GLY A 14 6.23 -12.75 -9.17
C GLY A 14 6.78 -13.95 -9.96
N GLU A 15 7.54 -13.72 -11.04
CA GLU A 15 8.18 -14.77 -11.82
C GLU A 15 9.21 -15.55 -10.97
N TRP A 16 9.96 -14.84 -10.12
CA TRP A 16 10.88 -15.50 -9.18
C TRP A 16 10.14 -16.36 -8.16
N ALA A 17 9.06 -15.83 -7.57
CA ALA A 17 8.23 -16.58 -6.62
C ALA A 17 7.60 -17.82 -7.26
N ASP A 18 7.09 -17.69 -8.49
CA ASP A 18 6.52 -18.79 -9.27
C ASP A 18 7.56 -19.89 -9.54
N SER A 19 8.75 -19.51 -10.02
CA SER A 19 9.83 -20.46 -10.31
C SER A 19 10.35 -21.22 -9.08
N HIS A 20 10.14 -20.67 -7.88
CA HIS A 20 10.52 -21.30 -6.61
C HIS A 20 9.34 -21.95 -5.85
N GLY A 21 8.16 -22.02 -6.45
CA GLY A 21 6.98 -22.61 -5.83
C GLY A 21 6.50 -21.88 -4.58
N LEU A 22 6.78 -20.58 -4.45
CA LEU A 22 6.44 -19.79 -3.28
C LEU A 22 4.99 -19.30 -3.32
N TRP A 23 4.40 -19.17 -2.14
CA TRP A 23 3.15 -18.44 -1.97
C TRP A 23 3.39 -16.94 -1.91
N VAL A 24 2.50 -16.19 -2.53
CA VAL A 24 2.51 -14.73 -2.50
C VAL A 24 1.23 -14.23 -1.84
N VAL A 25 1.36 -13.33 -0.87
CA VAL A 25 0.26 -12.49 -0.38
C VAL A 25 0.57 -11.07 -0.81
N THR A 26 -0.31 -10.49 -1.65
CA THR A 26 -0.15 -9.11 -2.14
C THR A 26 -1.24 -8.24 -1.54
N ASP A 27 -0.83 -7.14 -0.89
CA ASP A 27 -1.75 -6.12 -0.36
C ASP A 27 -1.89 -5.02 -1.41
N GLU A 28 -3.07 -4.95 -2.02
CA GLU A 28 -3.37 -4.03 -3.12
C GLU A 28 -4.31 -2.89 -2.69
N ILE A 29 -4.36 -2.58 -1.40
CA ILE A 29 -5.26 -1.58 -0.80
C ILE A 29 -5.10 -0.15 -1.39
N TYR A 30 -3.98 0.13 -2.06
CA TYR A 30 -3.66 1.42 -2.67
C TYR A 30 -3.78 1.43 -4.20
N GLU A 31 -4.46 0.46 -4.81
CA GLU A 31 -4.56 0.29 -6.26
C GLU A 31 -5.01 1.57 -7.02
N HIS A 32 -5.88 2.37 -6.45
CA HIS A 32 -6.35 3.62 -7.03
C HIS A 32 -5.56 4.87 -6.57
N LEU A 33 -4.68 4.74 -5.59
CA LEU A 33 -3.87 5.85 -5.07
C LEU A 33 -2.47 5.82 -5.66
N VAL A 34 -2.38 5.95 -6.97
CA VAL A 34 -1.15 6.07 -7.75
C VAL A 34 -1.09 7.45 -8.42
N TYR A 35 0.10 8.04 -8.56
CA TYR A 35 0.31 9.42 -8.96
C TYR A 35 1.20 9.55 -10.19
N GLY A 36 1.05 10.68 -10.88
CA GLY A 36 1.82 10.98 -12.08
C GLY A 36 1.54 9.97 -13.19
N ASP A 37 2.60 9.41 -13.72
CA ASP A 37 2.55 8.42 -14.80
C ASP A 37 2.61 6.97 -14.29
N ALA A 38 2.56 6.75 -12.97
CA ALA A 38 2.55 5.41 -12.40
C ALA A 38 1.24 4.68 -12.72
N GLU A 39 1.35 3.42 -13.01
CA GLU A 39 0.23 2.52 -13.25
C GLU A 39 0.23 1.42 -12.19
N PHE A 40 -0.95 1.11 -11.69
CA PHE A 40 -1.13 -0.03 -10.79
C PHE A 40 -0.99 -1.34 -11.58
N ALA A 41 -0.41 -2.34 -10.94
CA ALA A 41 -0.24 -3.66 -11.51
C ALA A 41 -0.50 -4.74 -10.46
N SER A 42 -1.55 -5.52 -10.64
CA SER A 42 -1.87 -6.66 -9.77
C SER A 42 -0.95 -7.84 -10.06
N MET A 43 -0.41 -8.45 -9.02
CA MET A 43 0.54 -9.55 -9.12
C MET A 43 0.01 -10.74 -9.93
N PRO A 44 -1.18 -11.31 -9.65
CA PRO A 44 -1.67 -12.48 -10.40
C PRO A 44 -2.05 -12.13 -11.85
N VAL A 45 -2.30 -10.86 -12.16
CA VAL A 45 -2.55 -10.42 -13.55
C VAL A 45 -1.23 -10.39 -14.33
N LEU A 46 -0.15 -9.94 -13.71
CA LEU A 46 1.18 -9.90 -14.33
C LEU A 46 1.81 -11.27 -14.48
N VAL A 47 1.57 -12.16 -13.53
CA VAL A 47 2.15 -13.51 -13.48
C VAL A 47 1.03 -14.54 -13.27
N PRO A 48 0.29 -14.91 -14.32
CA PRO A 48 -0.83 -15.85 -14.22
C PRO A 48 -0.45 -17.23 -13.64
N GLY A 49 0.81 -17.64 -13.76
CA GLY A 49 1.32 -18.88 -13.15
C GLY A 49 1.22 -18.91 -11.63
N LEU A 50 1.07 -17.75 -10.98
CA LEU A 50 0.86 -17.64 -9.55
C LEU A 50 -0.60 -17.82 -9.11
N ALA A 51 -1.57 -17.93 -10.01
CA ALA A 51 -3.00 -17.89 -9.66
C ALA A 51 -3.39 -18.87 -8.54
N ASP A 52 -2.80 -20.07 -8.52
CA ASP A 52 -3.06 -21.09 -7.50
C ASP A 52 -2.23 -20.93 -6.22
N ARG A 53 -1.38 -19.92 -6.14
CA ARG A 53 -0.48 -19.63 -5.01
C ARG A 53 -0.41 -18.14 -4.68
N CYS A 54 -1.34 -17.36 -5.15
CA CYS A 54 -1.42 -15.94 -4.86
C CYS A 54 -2.71 -15.60 -4.13
N VAL A 55 -2.58 -14.83 -3.06
CA VAL A 55 -3.70 -14.25 -2.33
C VAL A 55 -3.59 -12.74 -2.43
N VAL A 56 -4.58 -12.12 -3.05
CA VAL A 56 -4.75 -10.66 -3.07
C VAL A 56 -5.59 -10.25 -1.87
N VAL A 57 -5.12 -9.30 -1.09
CA VAL A 57 -5.90 -8.64 -0.03
C VAL A 57 -6.16 -7.19 -0.42
N ASN A 58 -7.38 -6.74 -0.21
CA ASN A 58 -7.80 -5.39 -0.55
C ASN A 58 -8.98 -4.96 0.35
N GLY A 59 -9.49 -3.74 0.20
CA GLY A 59 -10.60 -3.26 1.00
C GLY A 59 -10.99 -1.83 0.69
N VAL A 60 -12.05 -1.38 1.34
CA VAL A 60 -12.60 -0.02 1.12
C VAL A 60 -11.90 1.07 1.93
N ALA A 61 -11.00 0.70 2.84
CA ALA A 61 -10.46 1.62 3.83
C ALA A 61 -9.69 2.82 3.24
N LYS A 62 -8.95 2.61 2.15
CA LYS A 62 -8.04 3.62 1.58
C LYS A 62 -8.65 4.32 0.37
N THR A 63 -8.93 3.58 -0.68
CA THR A 63 -9.51 4.11 -1.91
C THR A 63 -10.79 4.91 -1.65
N TYR A 64 -11.67 4.41 -0.80
CA TYR A 64 -12.97 5.02 -0.55
C TYR A 64 -13.03 5.83 0.76
N ALA A 65 -11.88 6.08 1.42
CA ALA A 65 -11.79 6.78 2.71
C ALA A 65 -12.69 6.18 3.81
N MET A 66 -12.90 4.86 3.79
CA MET A 66 -13.85 4.13 4.65
C MET A 66 -13.14 3.35 5.76
N THR A 67 -12.14 3.93 6.41
CA THR A 67 -11.36 3.24 7.46
C THR A 67 -12.21 2.77 8.63
N GLY A 68 -13.22 3.54 9.03
CA GLY A 68 -14.12 3.23 10.16
C GLY A 68 -15.11 2.10 9.87
N TRP A 69 -15.36 1.79 8.61
CA TRP A 69 -16.34 0.76 8.21
C TRP A 69 -15.82 -0.67 8.37
N ARG A 70 -14.52 -0.86 8.47
CA ARG A 70 -13.84 -2.13 8.73
C ARG A 70 -14.21 -3.24 7.74
N VAL A 71 -14.14 -2.96 6.43
CA VAL A 71 -14.40 -3.93 5.36
C VAL A 71 -13.18 -4.12 4.49
N GLY A 72 -12.78 -5.36 4.32
CA GLY A 72 -11.79 -5.83 3.37
C GLY A 72 -12.18 -7.19 2.83
N TRP A 73 -11.48 -7.65 1.84
CA TRP A 73 -11.67 -8.96 1.20
C TRP A 73 -10.35 -9.57 0.81
N MET A 74 -10.40 -10.85 0.55
CA MET A 74 -9.31 -11.59 -0.08
C MET A 74 -9.82 -12.28 -1.35
N ILE A 75 -8.95 -12.38 -2.35
CA ILE A 75 -9.15 -13.14 -3.58
C ILE A 75 -7.99 -14.12 -3.69
N GLY A 76 -8.28 -15.39 -3.91
CA GLY A 76 -7.26 -16.41 -3.99
C GLY A 76 -7.84 -17.81 -4.23
N PRO A 77 -7.03 -18.86 -4.12
CA PRO A 77 -7.48 -20.23 -4.29
C PRO A 77 -8.63 -20.63 -3.36
N ASN A 78 -9.57 -21.41 -3.87
CA ASN A 78 -10.80 -21.74 -3.15
C ASN A 78 -10.59 -22.43 -1.79
N ASP A 79 -9.59 -23.27 -1.68
CA ASP A 79 -9.24 -23.96 -0.43
C ASP A 79 -8.74 -22.98 0.64
N VAL A 80 -7.91 -22.01 0.24
CA VAL A 80 -7.43 -20.94 1.12
C VAL A 80 -8.57 -20.03 1.56
N VAL A 81 -9.43 -19.59 0.63
CA VAL A 81 -10.60 -18.76 0.93
C VAL A 81 -11.54 -19.49 1.87
N LYS A 82 -11.79 -20.78 1.66
CA LYS A 82 -12.62 -21.62 2.54
C LYS A 82 -12.04 -21.74 3.94
N ALA A 83 -10.73 -21.97 4.05
CA ALA A 83 -10.03 -22.04 5.34
C ALA A 83 -10.09 -20.68 6.09
N ALA A 84 -9.86 -19.58 5.38
CA ALA A 84 -9.97 -18.23 5.95
C ALA A 84 -11.39 -17.91 6.42
N THR A 85 -12.42 -18.30 5.66
CA THR A 85 -13.82 -18.15 6.03
C THR A 85 -14.14 -18.92 7.33
N ASN A 86 -13.66 -20.15 7.45
CA ASN A 86 -13.84 -20.93 8.68
C ASN A 86 -13.13 -20.26 9.86
N LEU A 87 -11.89 -19.84 9.70
CA LEU A 87 -11.15 -19.15 10.74
C LEU A 87 -11.87 -17.87 11.18
N GLN A 88 -12.31 -17.05 10.23
CA GLN A 88 -13.03 -15.80 10.52
C GLN A 88 -14.34 -16.07 11.28
N SER A 89 -15.11 -17.09 10.88
CA SER A 89 -16.38 -17.41 11.52
C SER A 89 -16.24 -17.74 13.01
N HIS A 90 -15.10 -18.34 13.40
CA HIS A 90 -14.80 -18.67 14.79
C HIS A 90 -14.09 -17.56 15.56
N ALA A 91 -13.34 -16.69 14.86
CA ALA A 91 -12.56 -15.63 15.50
C ALA A 91 -13.38 -14.34 15.70
N THR A 92 -14.07 -13.87 14.66
CA THR A 92 -14.73 -12.54 14.65
C THR A 92 -16.15 -12.56 14.06
N SER A 93 -16.63 -13.72 13.63
CA SER A 93 -17.84 -13.87 12.82
C SER A 93 -17.70 -13.16 11.47
N ASN A 94 -18.75 -12.52 10.96
CA ASN A 94 -18.72 -11.80 9.70
C ASN A 94 -18.62 -10.27 9.94
N VAL A 95 -18.29 -9.54 8.88
CA VAL A 95 -18.36 -8.08 8.86
C VAL A 95 -19.81 -7.64 9.05
N ALA A 96 -20.04 -6.54 9.79
CA ALA A 96 -21.37 -5.99 10.01
C ALA A 96 -22.11 -5.77 8.68
N ASN A 97 -23.38 -6.18 8.60
CA ASN A 97 -24.17 -6.11 7.36
C ASN A 97 -24.26 -4.69 6.79
N VAL A 98 -24.44 -3.68 7.64
CA VAL A 98 -24.46 -2.27 7.21
C VAL A 98 -23.15 -1.87 6.55
N SER A 99 -22.02 -2.34 7.07
CA SER A 99 -20.69 -2.09 6.49
C SER A 99 -20.53 -2.78 5.14
N GLN A 100 -21.05 -3.99 5.00
CA GLN A 100 -21.02 -4.70 3.71
C GLN A 100 -21.84 -3.99 2.64
N ILE A 101 -23.03 -3.51 2.99
CA ILE A 101 -23.89 -2.74 2.06
C ILE A 101 -23.20 -1.42 1.66
N ALA A 102 -22.60 -0.72 2.62
CA ALA A 102 -21.84 0.50 2.33
C ALA A 102 -20.63 0.22 1.42
N ALA A 103 -19.91 -0.87 1.67
CA ALA A 103 -18.79 -1.29 0.83
C ALA A 103 -19.25 -1.65 -0.59
N LEU A 104 -20.36 -2.39 -0.71
CA LEU A 104 -20.95 -2.71 -2.01
C LEU A 104 -21.31 -1.44 -2.80
N ALA A 105 -21.94 -0.47 -2.14
CA ALA A 105 -22.25 0.82 -2.77
C ALA A 105 -20.98 1.56 -3.25
N ALA A 106 -19.91 1.54 -2.44
CA ALA A 106 -18.64 2.17 -2.78
C ALA A 106 -17.97 1.52 -4.00
N VAL A 107 -17.86 0.18 -4.02
CA VAL A 107 -17.17 -0.53 -5.13
C VAL A 107 -17.99 -0.62 -6.40
N SER A 108 -19.31 -0.43 -6.31
CA SER A 108 -20.23 -0.40 -7.48
C SER A 108 -20.47 1.01 -8.00
N GLY A 109 -20.04 2.03 -7.27
CA GLY A 109 -20.18 3.44 -7.65
C GLY A 109 -19.11 3.89 -8.65
N ASP A 110 -19.18 5.16 -9.05
CA ASP A 110 -18.12 5.79 -9.81
C ASP A 110 -16.92 6.17 -8.91
N LEU A 111 -15.81 6.51 -9.53
CA LEU A 111 -14.57 6.88 -8.82
C LEU A 111 -14.36 8.40 -8.73
N THR A 112 -15.38 9.23 -9.02
CA THR A 112 -15.24 10.70 -9.04
C THR A 112 -14.71 11.24 -7.72
N ALA A 113 -15.29 10.81 -6.60
CA ALA A 113 -14.82 11.23 -5.26
C ALA A 113 -13.39 10.73 -4.95
N VAL A 114 -13.01 9.56 -5.49
CA VAL A 114 -11.65 9.03 -5.36
C VAL A 114 -10.65 9.89 -6.14
N ASP A 115 -11.01 10.30 -7.37
CA ASP A 115 -10.17 11.16 -8.20
C ASP A 115 -9.99 12.55 -7.57
N GLU A 116 -11.03 13.15 -7.02
CA GLU A 116 -10.95 14.41 -6.28
C GLU A 116 -10.03 14.30 -5.05
N MET A 117 -10.18 13.24 -4.27
CA MET A 117 -9.32 12.93 -3.12
C MET A 117 -7.85 12.75 -3.56
N LYS A 118 -7.63 12.05 -4.68
CA LYS A 118 -6.30 11.81 -5.25
C LYS A 118 -5.59 13.11 -5.64
N VAL A 119 -6.31 14.11 -6.18
CA VAL A 119 -5.76 15.45 -6.45
C VAL A 119 -5.26 16.12 -5.16
N ALA A 120 -6.03 16.01 -4.07
CA ALA A 120 -5.62 16.55 -2.78
C ALA A 120 -4.39 15.83 -2.21
N PHE A 121 -4.33 14.51 -2.33
CA PHE A 121 -3.16 13.73 -1.91
C PHE A 121 -1.92 14.02 -2.75
N ASP A 122 -2.05 14.19 -4.06
CA ASP A 122 -0.91 14.55 -4.93
C ASP A 122 -0.31 15.89 -4.54
N ARG A 123 -1.15 16.89 -4.23
CA ARG A 123 -0.70 18.20 -3.73
C ARG A 123 0.06 18.04 -2.39
N ARG A 124 -0.49 17.27 -1.46
CA ARG A 124 0.16 17.02 -0.15
C ARG A 124 1.47 16.25 -0.29
N ARG A 125 1.52 15.27 -1.19
CA ARG A 125 2.71 14.50 -1.53
C ARG A 125 3.85 15.41 -1.98
N LYS A 126 3.59 16.30 -2.93
CA LYS A 126 4.58 17.26 -3.44
C LYS A 126 5.04 18.23 -2.37
N LEU A 127 4.11 18.71 -1.53
CA LEU A 127 4.43 19.61 -0.44
C LEU A 127 5.36 18.96 0.60
N ILE A 128 5.00 17.77 1.10
CA ILE A 128 5.78 17.11 2.16
C ILE A 128 7.17 16.68 1.67
N VAL A 129 7.30 16.23 0.42
CA VAL A 129 8.61 15.89 -0.15
C VAL A 129 9.48 17.14 -0.24
N GLY A 130 8.94 18.26 -0.74
CA GLY A 130 9.68 19.52 -0.79
C GLY A 130 10.10 20.03 0.60
N MET A 131 9.24 19.86 1.61
CA MET A 131 9.59 20.23 3.00
C MET A 131 10.69 19.34 3.57
N LEU A 132 10.67 18.04 3.30
CA LEU A 132 11.69 17.10 3.77
C LEU A 132 13.03 17.31 3.06
N ASP A 133 13.03 17.52 1.75
CA ASP A 133 14.25 17.79 0.98
C ASP A 133 14.90 19.15 1.32
N ALA A 134 14.14 20.09 1.89
CA ALA A 134 14.67 21.34 2.40
C ALA A 134 15.47 21.18 3.72
N ILE A 135 15.39 20.02 4.36
CA ILE A 135 16.15 19.71 5.59
C ILE A 135 17.53 19.20 5.20
N ASP A 136 18.58 19.95 5.56
CA ASP A 136 19.95 19.53 5.29
C ASP A 136 20.27 18.14 5.92
N GLY A 137 20.70 17.21 5.08
CA GLY A 137 20.98 15.82 5.47
C GLY A 137 19.79 14.86 5.34
N VAL A 138 18.63 15.34 4.85
CA VAL A 138 17.48 14.50 4.51
C VAL A 138 17.31 14.48 2.98
N THR A 139 16.96 13.32 2.45
CA THR A 139 16.55 13.18 1.04
C THR A 139 15.29 12.33 0.96
N CYS A 140 14.30 12.78 0.20
CA CYS A 140 13.02 12.08 0.10
C CYS A 140 12.67 11.80 -1.37
N PRO A 141 12.78 10.54 -1.83
CA PRO A 141 12.32 10.21 -3.18
C PRO A 141 10.82 10.48 -3.30
N MET A 142 10.39 11.03 -4.45
CA MET A 142 8.98 11.30 -4.71
C MET A 142 8.20 9.98 -4.78
N PRO A 143 7.25 9.70 -3.88
CA PRO A 143 6.47 8.47 -3.92
C PRO A 143 5.55 8.46 -5.14
N GLU A 144 5.35 7.31 -5.77
CA GLU A 144 4.46 7.15 -6.91
C GLU A 144 3.09 6.57 -6.53
N GLY A 145 2.87 6.24 -5.25
CA GLY A 145 1.61 5.70 -4.75
C GLY A 145 1.43 5.87 -3.25
N ALA A 146 0.26 5.51 -2.77
CA ALA A 146 -0.18 5.62 -1.38
C ALA A 146 -0.14 7.08 -0.85
N PHE A 147 -0.02 7.27 0.45
CA PHE A 147 0.12 8.58 1.10
C PHE A 147 1.23 8.59 2.15
N TYR A 148 2.25 7.77 1.92
CA TYR A 148 3.45 7.70 2.75
C TYR A 148 4.64 8.34 2.03
N VAL A 149 5.58 8.86 2.81
CA VAL A 149 6.92 9.24 2.38
C VAL A 149 7.95 8.42 3.14
N TYR A 150 9.04 8.06 2.49
CA TYR A 150 10.13 7.30 3.11
C TYR A 150 11.47 8.02 2.92
N PRO A 151 11.72 9.06 3.72
CA PRO A 151 12.93 9.87 3.62
C PRO A 151 14.15 9.11 4.11
N SER A 152 15.28 9.31 3.45
CA SER A 152 16.59 8.94 3.97
C SER A 152 17.09 10.02 4.93
N VAL A 153 17.37 9.63 6.16
CA VAL A 153 17.90 10.48 7.22
C VAL A 153 19.39 10.21 7.47
N LYS A 154 20.07 9.55 6.55
CA LYS A 154 21.48 9.17 6.71
C LYS A 154 22.40 10.37 6.96
N GLY A 155 22.13 11.52 6.34
CA GLY A 155 22.90 12.74 6.52
C GLY A 155 22.72 13.41 7.87
N LEU A 156 21.81 12.90 8.73
CA LEU A 156 21.64 13.37 10.11
C LEU A 156 22.48 12.57 11.12
N ALA A 157 23.07 11.45 10.72
CA ALA A 157 23.92 10.65 11.59
C ALA A 157 25.12 11.48 12.10
N GLY A 158 25.37 11.40 13.40
CA GLY A 158 26.41 12.16 14.08
C GLY A 158 26.01 13.60 14.46
N ARG A 159 24.87 14.10 14.01
CA ARG A 159 24.34 15.42 14.42
C ARG A 159 23.69 15.34 15.81
N SER A 160 23.61 16.48 16.48
CA SER A 160 22.94 16.58 17.79
C SER A 160 21.50 17.08 17.61
N LEU A 161 20.56 16.41 18.29
CA LEU A 161 19.17 16.84 18.42
C LEU A 161 18.75 16.70 19.88
N ARG A 162 18.21 17.79 20.47
CA ARG A 162 17.78 17.82 21.88
C ARG A 162 18.86 17.34 22.87
N GLY A 163 20.14 17.62 22.55
CA GLY A 163 21.26 17.24 23.39
C GLY A 163 21.76 15.79 23.25
N ALA A 164 21.15 15.00 22.36
CA ALA A 164 21.58 13.64 22.06
C ALA A 164 22.18 13.56 20.63
N THR A 165 23.21 12.76 20.45
CA THR A 165 23.80 12.48 19.14
C THR A 165 22.96 11.44 18.43
N ILE A 166 22.58 11.68 17.16
CA ILE A 166 21.79 10.75 16.33
C ILE A 166 22.71 9.63 15.85
N GLU A 167 22.52 8.42 16.35
CA GLU A 167 23.28 7.24 15.96
C GLU A 167 22.51 6.33 15.01
N SER A 168 21.16 6.42 15.02
CA SER A 168 20.29 5.61 14.17
C SER A 168 18.96 6.31 13.85
N SER A 169 18.28 5.85 12.80
CA SER A 169 16.93 6.33 12.46
C SER A 169 15.91 6.02 13.56
N ALA A 170 16.05 4.90 14.26
CA ALA A 170 15.18 4.54 15.39
C ALA A 170 15.33 5.50 16.55
N GLN A 171 16.58 5.86 16.88
CA GLN A 171 16.84 6.88 17.91
C GLN A 171 16.31 8.25 17.50
N LEU A 172 16.51 8.65 16.23
CA LEU A 172 15.96 9.91 15.72
C LEU A 172 14.43 9.94 15.87
N ALA A 173 13.73 8.85 15.52
CA ALA A 173 12.28 8.76 15.67
C ALA A 173 11.83 8.92 17.15
N GLY A 174 12.63 8.45 18.10
CA GLY A 174 12.37 8.65 19.54
C GLY A 174 12.67 10.06 20.06
N LEU A 175 13.45 10.86 19.31
CA LEU A 175 13.80 12.24 19.66
C LEU A 175 12.83 13.27 19.06
N ILE A 176 12.05 12.92 18.04
CA ILE A 176 11.05 13.78 17.39
C ILE A 176 9.74 13.75 18.18
#